data_06abb3dcc70ec85ea9f7a3a98c53779b
#
_entry.id   06abb3dcc70ec85ea9f7a3a98c53779b
#
_cell.length_a   1.000
_cell.length_b   1.000
_cell.length_c   1.000
_cell.angle_alpha   90.00
_cell.angle_beta   90.00
_cell.angle_gamma   90.00
#
_symmetry.space_group_name_H-M   'P 1'
#
loop_
_entity.id
_entity.type
_entity.pdbx_description
1 polymer ?
#
loop_
_entity_poly.entity_id
_entity_poly.type
_entity_poly.pdbx_seq_one_letter_code
_entity_poly.pdbx_strand_id
1 'polypeptide(L)'
;MAEDTNLQDEQFDEPQPIQGRRRITPASAATTVSGGATRRRYTPRRKVCQFCTDKIGTPDYKDIKRLQRFISDRGKILPRRRTGTCAKHQRGLATAIKRARHVALLPFVAAPTRG
;
A
#
# COMPACT_ATOMS: atom_id res chain seq x y z
N MET A 1 25.25 -34.80 -40.30
CA MET A 1 24.19 -33.82 -40.12
C MET A 1 24.36 -33.25 -38.73
N ALA A 2 25.01 -32.10 -38.64
CA ALA A 2 25.31 -31.42 -37.38
C ALA A 2 24.31 -30.29 -37.23
N GLU A 3 23.48 -30.33 -36.18
CA GLU A 3 22.60 -29.24 -35.82
C GLU A 3 23.36 -28.36 -34.80
N ASP A 4 23.76 -27.21 -35.32
CA ASP A 4 24.36 -26.13 -34.54
C ASP A 4 23.28 -25.50 -33.66
N THR A 5 23.30 -25.79 -32.35
CA THR A 5 22.47 -25.11 -31.37
C THR A 5 23.16 -23.80 -30.98
N ASN A 6 22.77 -22.73 -31.62
CA ASN A 6 23.20 -21.38 -31.30
C ASN A 6 22.55 -20.95 -29.98
N LEU A 7 23.29 -21.10 -28.90
CA LEU A 7 23.01 -20.51 -27.58
C LEU A 7 23.40 -19.03 -27.67
N GLN A 8 22.42 -18.18 -27.97
CA GLN A 8 22.56 -16.74 -27.80
C GLN A 8 22.58 -16.43 -26.30
N ASP A 9 23.71 -15.91 -25.84
CA ASP A 9 23.90 -15.32 -24.54
C ASP A 9 22.85 -14.26 -24.28
N GLU A 10 21.91 -14.56 -23.39
CA GLU A 10 21.04 -13.55 -22.79
C GLU A 10 21.87 -12.71 -21.85
N GLN A 11 22.30 -11.59 -22.39
CA GLN A 11 23.00 -10.54 -21.67
C GLN A 11 22.08 -9.98 -20.58
N PHE A 12 22.30 -10.43 -19.35
CA PHE A 12 21.65 -9.92 -18.15
C PHE A 12 22.05 -8.46 -18.00
N ASP A 13 21.10 -7.56 -18.28
CA ASP A 13 21.25 -6.12 -18.07
C ASP A 13 21.36 -5.84 -16.57
N GLU A 14 22.57 -5.54 -16.09
CA GLU A 14 22.81 -5.13 -14.71
C GLU A 14 22.13 -3.80 -14.44
N PRO A 15 21.33 -3.69 -13.36
CA PRO A 15 20.72 -2.42 -13.00
C PRO A 15 21.78 -1.38 -12.62
N GLN A 16 21.90 -0.35 -13.43
CA GLN A 16 22.76 0.81 -13.21
C GLN A 16 22.50 1.46 -11.85
N PRO A 17 23.54 1.81 -11.08
CA PRO A 17 23.35 2.52 -9.81
C PRO A 17 22.80 3.92 -10.06
N ILE A 18 21.68 4.24 -9.45
CA ILE A 18 21.03 5.54 -9.50
C ILE A 18 21.93 6.57 -8.81
N GLN A 19 22.75 7.28 -9.60
CA GLN A 19 23.55 8.39 -9.12
C GLN A 19 22.66 9.61 -8.89
N GLY A 20 22.79 10.20 -7.70
CA GLY A 20 22.48 11.61 -7.50
C GLY A 20 21.12 11.95 -6.92
N ARG A 21 20.81 11.53 -5.71
CA ARG A 21 19.94 12.35 -4.87
C ARG A 21 20.74 13.55 -4.36
N ARG A 22 20.62 14.68 -5.06
CA ARG A 22 21.09 15.98 -4.54
C ARG A 22 20.39 16.22 -3.20
N ARG A 23 21.19 16.28 -2.13
CA ARG A 23 20.73 16.75 -0.82
C ARG A 23 20.36 18.22 -0.98
N ILE A 24 19.06 18.49 -0.92
CA ILE A 24 18.58 19.86 -0.78
C ILE A 24 18.81 20.24 0.67
N THR A 25 19.86 21.00 0.93
CA THR A 25 20.09 21.66 2.20
C THR A 25 19.07 22.81 2.31
N PRO A 26 18.27 22.90 3.37
CA PRO A 26 17.45 24.11 3.57
C PRO A 26 18.37 25.25 4.01
N ALA A 27 18.56 26.22 3.12
CA ALA A 27 19.16 27.49 3.47
C ALA A 27 18.31 28.16 4.56
N SER A 28 18.95 28.48 5.67
CA SER A 28 18.40 29.26 6.76
C SER A 28 18.10 30.68 6.30
N ALA A 29 16.82 31.01 6.14
CA ALA A 29 16.38 32.39 6.13
C ALA A 29 15.63 32.64 7.44
N ALA A 30 16.33 33.26 8.37
CA ALA A 30 15.74 33.86 9.56
C ALA A 30 14.91 35.07 9.13
N THR A 31 13.60 34.94 9.20
CA THR A 31 12.71 36.10 9.19
C THR A 31 11.92 36.08 10.49
N THR A 32 12.33 36.93 11.39
CA THR A 32 11.60 37.31 12.60
C THR A 32 10.33 38.04 12.18
N VAL A 33 9.17 37.41 12.38
CA VAL A 33 7.88 38.09 12.42
C VAL A 33 7.21 37.74 13.73
N SER A 34 7.20 38.68 14.63
CA SER A 34 6.42 38.71 15.87
C SER A 34 4.93 38.81 15.52
N GLY A 35 4.12 37.98 16.15
CA GLY A 35 2.68 38.17 16.13
C GLY A 35 1.87 36.89 16.10
N GLY A 36 1.45 36.42 17.25
CA GLY A 36 0.12 35.93 17.55
C GLY A 36 -0.40 34.67 16.88
N ALA A 37 -0.89 33.79 17.70
CA ALA A 37 -1.65 32.58 17.42
C ALA A 37 -0.78 31.34 17.16
N THR A 38 -0.45 30.65 18.22
CA THR A 38 0.01 29.26 18.17
C THR A 38 -1.01 28.39 17.46
N ARG A 39 -0.92 28.33 16.12
CA ARG A 39 -1.61 27.30 15.34
C ARG A 39 -1.09 25.97 15.87
N ARG A 40 -1.91 25.29 16.68
CA ARG A 40 -1.65 23.92 17.10
C ARG A 40 -1.30 23.14 15.83
N ARG A 41 -0.02 22.81 15.68
CA ARG A 41 0.44 21.97 14.58
C ARG A 41 -0.30 20.64 14.72
N TYR A 42 -1.28 20.40 13.85
CA TYR A 42 -1.94 19.11 13.76
C TYR A 42 -0.89 18.08 13.38
N THR A 43 -0.39 17.35 14.35
CA THR A 43 0.46 16.18 14.13
C THR A 43 -0.46 15.01 13.79
N PRO A 44 -0.52 14.58 12.54
CA PRO A 44 -1.35 13.44 12.19
C PRO A 44 -0.84 12.21 12.94
N ARG A 45 -1.67 11.63 13.79
CA ARG A 45 -1.36 10.39 14.49
C ARG A 45 -1.03 9.32 13.45
N ARG A 46 0.15 8.72 13.55
CA ARG A 46 0.53 7.59 12.70
C ARG A 46 -0.47 6.46 12.95
N LYS A 47 -1.18 6.07 11.90
CA LYS A 47 -2.08 4.91 11.96
C LYS A 47 -1.23 3.66 12.14
N VAL A 48 -1.54 2.87 13.15
CA VAL A 48 -0.87 1.60 13.42
C VAL A 48 -1.55 0.50 12.61
N CYS A 49 -0.78 -0.44 12.09
CA CYS A 49 -1.32 -1.58 11.36
C CYS A 49 -2.05 -2.52 12.32
N GLN A 50 -3.35 -2.70 12.14
CA GLN A 50 -4.18 -3.55 13.00
C GLN A 50 -3.69 -5.00 13.02
N PHE A 51 -3.29 -5.56 11.88
CA PHE A 51 -2.75 -6.92 11.81
C PHE A 51 -1.43 -7.09 12.57
N CYS A 52 -0.59 -6.04 12.64
CA CYS A 52 0.62 -6.09 13.46
C CYS A 52 0.31 -6.04 14.95
N THR A 53 -0.70 -5.25 15.35
CA THR A 53 -1.17 -5.16 16.73
C THR A 53 -1.77 -6.48 17.19
N ASP A 54 -2.61 -7.08 16.36
CA ASP A 54 -3.28 -8.36 16.63
C ASP A 54 -2.35 -9.58 16.43
N LYS A 55 -1.07 -9.34 16.05
CA LYS A 55 -0.06 -10.38 15.75
C LYS A 55 -0.52 -11.41 14.71
N ILE A 56 -1.36 -11.01 13.76
CA ILE A 56 -1.87 -11.86 12.69
C ILE A 56 -0.88 -11.82 11.53
N GLY A 57 -0.29 -12.96 11.20
CA GLY A 57 0.70 -13.04 10.12
C GLY A 57 0.11 -12.83 8.74
N THR A 58 -0.99 -13.51 8.43
CA THR A 58 -1.66 -13.43 7.13
C THR A 58 -3.18 -13.33 7.34
N PRO A 59 -3.86 -12.37 6.71
CA PRO A 59 -5.32 -12.28 6.78
C PRO A 59 -5.97 -13.49 6.10
N ASP A 60 -6.96 -14.09 6.76
CA ASP A 60 -7.72 -15.21 6.20
C ASP A 60 -8.88 -14.68 5.34
N TYR A 61 -9.13 -15.33 4.19
CA TYR A 61 -10.23 -15.00 3.28
C TYR A 61 -11.61 -15.37 3.84
N LYS A 62 -11.66 -16.22 4.86
CA LYS A 62 -12.90 -16.64 5.54
C LYS A 62 -13.44 -15.59 6.50
N ASP A 63 -12.59 -14.69 7.01
CA ASP A 63 -12.95 -13.64 7.95
C ASP A 63 -13.63 -12.45 7.26
N ILE A 64 -14.86 -12.63 6.79
CA ILE A 64 -15.60 -11.62 6.03
C ILE A 64 -15.74 -10.32 6.80
N LYS A 65 -16.09 -10.38 8.09
CA LYS A 65 -16.30 -9.20 8.95
C LYS A 65 -15.04 -8.32 9.03
N ARG A 66 -13.87 -8.95 9.05
CA ARG A 66 -12.59 -8.23 9.09
C ARG A 66 -12.24 -7.66 7.73
N LEU A 67 -12.44 -8.42 6.65
CA LEU A 67 -12.14 -8.00 5.29
C LEU A 67 -13.03 -6.84 4.80
N GLN A 68 -14.29 -6.79 5.20
CA GLN A 68 -15.22 -5.72 4.83
C GLN A 68 -14.72 -4.32 5.24
N ARG A 69 -13.99 -4.20 6.33
CA ARG A 69 -13.41 -2.91 6.78
C ARG A 69 -12.36 -2.34 5.81
N PHE A 70 -11.82 -3.17 4.94
CA PHE A 70 -10.79 -2.82 3.96
C PHE A 70 -11.32 -2.67 2.54
N ILE A 71 -12.63 -2.76 2.39
CA ILE A 71 -13.33 -2.59 1.12
C ILE A 71 -14.19 -1.33 1.21
N SER A 72 -14.25 -0.56 0.14
CA SER A 72 -15.15 0.59 0.03
C SER A 72 -16.56 0.14 -0.32
N ASP A 73 -17.53 1.04 -0.17
CA ASP A 73 -18.93 0.83 -0.57
C ASP A 73 -19.08 0.42 -2.03
N ARG A 74 -18.14 0.80 -2.88
CA ARG A 74 -18.10 0.42 -4.30
C ARG A 74 -17.38 -0.91 -4.58
N GLY A 75 -16.99 -1.65 -3.55
CA GLY A 75 -16.26 -2.90 -3.68
C GLY A 75 -14.76 -2.76 -3.94
N LYS A 76 -14.18 -1.56 -3.94
CA LYS A 76 -12.74 -1.34 -4.16
C LYS A 76 -11.92 -1.55 -2.89
N ILE A 77 -10.73 -2.13 -3.01
CA ILE A 77 -9.80 -2.31 -1.89
C ILE A 77 -9.28 -0.94 -1.45
N LEU A 78 -9.39 -0.63 -0.16
CA LEU A 78 -8.92 0.62 0.41
C LEU A 78 -7.38 0.67 0.46
N PRO A 79 -6.77 1.82 0.10
CA PRO A 79 -5.32 1.97 0.13
C PRO A 79 -4.78 2.06 1.57
N ARG A 80 -3.50 1.72 1.74
CA ARG A 80 -2.78 1.79 3.03
C ARG A 80 -2.93 3.12 3.76
N ARG A 81 -3.01 4.22 3.02
CA ARG A 81 -3.16 5.59 3.57
C ARG A 81 -4.46 5.73 4.37
N ARG A 82 -5.54 5.07 3.96
CA ARG A 82 -6.82 5.08 4.67
C ARG A 82 -6.85 4.08 5.81
N THR A 83 -6.39 2.87 5.57
CA THR A 83 -6.49 1.75 6.52
C THR A 83 -5.37 1.72 7.56
N GLY A 84 -4.21 2.29 7.25
CA GLY A 84 -3.03 2.25 8.11
C GLY A 84 -2.27 0.93 8.07
N THR A 85 -2.63 0.01 7.16
CA THR A 85 -1.95 -1.28 7.03
C THR A 85 -0.52 -1.13 6.53
N CYS A 86 0.39 -1.96 7.02
CA CYS A 86 1.77 -2.01 6.53
C CYS A 86 1.84 -2.69 5.15
N ALA A 87 2.94 -2.53 4.43
CA ALA A 87 3.09 -3.06 3.08
C ALA A 87 2.93 -4.58 3.01
N LYS A 88 3.50 -5.30 3.98
CA LYS A 88 3.41 -6.76 4.08
C LYS A 88 1.97 -7.23 4.19
N HIS A 89 1.23 -6.67 5.16
CA HIS A 89 -0.16 -7.06 5.40
C HIS A 89 -1.10 -6.58 4.29
N GLN A 90 -0.81 -5.46 3.61
CA GLN A 90 -1.61 -5.02 2.47
C GLN A 90 -1.54 -5.98 1.28
N ARG A 91 -0.37 -6.59 1.02
CA ARG A 91 -0.23 -7.63 -0.01
C ARG A 91 -1.04 -8.87 0.34
N GLY A 92 -0.92 -9.36 1.57
CA GLY A 92 -1.71 -10.50 2.07
C GLY A 92 -3.21 -10.23 2.04
N LEU A 93 -3.62 -9.02 2.46
CA LEU A 93 -5.00 -8.57 2.43
C LEU A 93 -5.58 -8.56 1.01
N ALA A 94 -4.84 -8.02 0.03
CA ALA A 94 -5.28 -8.01 -1.36
C ALA A 94 -5.50 -9.43 -1.90
N THR A 95 -4.63 -10.36 -1.56
CA THR A 95 -4.76 -11.78 -1.93
C THR A 95 -5.97 -12.42 -1.24
N ALA A 96 -6.16 -12.18 0.06
CA ALA A 96 -7.32 -12.68 0.80
C ALA A 96 -8.65 -12.17 0.23
N ILE A 97 -8.75 -10.87 -0.09
CA ILE A 97 -9.94 -10.30 -0.71
C ILE A 97 -10.22 -10.91 -2.08
N LYS A 98 -9.19 -11.12 -2.91
CA LYS A 98 -9.35 -11.77 -4.22
C LYS A 98 -9.87 -13.20 -4.06
N ARG A 99 -9.33 -13.96 -3.11
CA ARG A 99 -9.81 -15.32 -2.81
C ARG A 99 -11.25 -15.32 -2.30
N ALA A 100 -11.60 -14.40 -1.40
CA ALA A 100 -12.96 -14.26 -0.89
C ALA A 100 -13.97 -13.91 -1.98
N ARG A 101 -13.57 -13.09 -2.96
CA ARG A 101 -14.39 -12.78 -4.15
C ARG A 101 -14.58 -14.01 -5.03
N HIS A 102 -13.54 -14.81 -5.21
CA HIS A 102 -13.61 -16.03 -6.02
C HIS A 102 -14.58 -17.07 -5.46
N VAL A 103 -14.64 -17.16 -4.13
CA VAL A 103 -15.58 -18.05 -3.39
C VAL A 103 -16.96 -17.39 -3.18
N ALA A 104 -17.21 -16.22 -3.77
CA ALA A 104 -18.44 -15.45 -3.63
C ALA A 104 -18.79 -14.99 -2.19
N LEU A 105 -17.82 -14.92 -1.29
CA LEU A 105 -18.00 -14.38 0.06
C LEU A 105 -18.01 -12.84 0.06
N LEU A 106 -17.35 -12.22 -0.91
CA LEU A 106 -17.28 -10.77 -1.09
C LEU A 106 -17.65 -10.40 -2.53
N PRO A 107 -18.36 -9.28 -2.73
CA PRO A 107 -18.71 -8.82 -4.06
C PRO A 107 -17.48 -8.29 -4.83
N PHE A 108 -17.47 -8.45 -6.14
CA PHE A 108 -16.48 -7.82 -7.02
C PHE A 108 -16.74 -6.33 -7.17
N VAL A 109 -18.01 -5.99 -7.38
CA VAL A 109 -18.50 -4.62 -7.48
C VAL A 109 -19.76 -4.54 -6.64
N ALA A 110 -19.86 -3.56 -5.75
CA ALA A 110 -21.11 -3.29 -5.09
C ALA A 110 -22.09 -2.73 -6.12
N ALA A 111 -23.31 -3.27 -6.15
CA ALA A 111 -24.38 -2.68 -6.93
C ALA A 111 -24.57 -1.21 -6.50
N PRO A 112 -24.75 -0.26 -7.44
CA PRO A 112 -25.07 1.10 -7.06
C PRO A 112 -26.38 1.06 -6.29
N THR A 113 -26.32 1.46 -5.03
CA THR A 113 -27.54 1.74 -4.27
C THR A 113 -28.20 2.94 -4.97
N ARG A 114 -29.22 2.66 -5.76
CA ARG A 114 -30.12 3.71 -6.26
C ARG A 114 -30.83 4.24 -5.02
N GLY A 115 -30.37 5.41 -4.57
CA GLY A 115 -31.12 6.21 -3.62
C GLY A 115 -32.33 6.82 -4.29
#